data_bc8af8a5e7d89f4f616a7b8dee9e2b8d
#
_entry.id   bc8af8a5e7d89f4f616a7b8dee9e2b8d
#
_cell.length_a   1.000
_cell.length_b   1.000
_cell.length_c   1.000
_cell.angle_alpha   90.00
_cell.angle_beta   90.00
_cell.angle_gamma   90.00
#
_symmetry.space_group_name_H-M   'P 1'
#
loop_
_entity.id
_entity.type
_entity.pdbx_description
1 polymer ?
#
loop_
_entity_poly.entity_id
_entity_poly.type
_entity_poly.pdbx_seq_one_letter_code
_entity_poly.pdbx_strand_id
1 'polypeptide(L)'
;MKEVLDIVDAHDNIVGKADRAEAHKKGLLHRGVQVFVFNSKGEIYIQQRSLNKDCFPGFWEASLSGHVQSGESCHEAAERELHEELGICVAPKQIKEIIKFGEHHDDDRLLMTLYVVKDFKGDVLRDEEEVKFGEFVSVKKLEAEMKKKEKFFHPSFLHAWKLYKK
;
A
#
# COMPACT_ATOMS: atom_id res chain seq x y z
N MET A 1 -9.18 -18.76 0.72
CA MET A 1 -7.85 -19.43 0.61
C MET A 1 -6.89 -18.73 1.55
N LYS A 2 -5.91 -19.44 2.14
CA LYS A 2 -4.85 -18.77 2.93
C LYS A 2 -3.92 -18.01 1.98
N GLU A 3 -3.64 -16.77 2.31
CA GLU A 3 -2.64 -15.96 1.61
C GLU A 3 -1.24 -16.49 1.91
N VAL A 4 -0.53 -16.96 0.89
CA VAL A 4 0.84 -17.47 0.97
C VAL A 4 1.80 -16.43 0.42
N LEU A 5 2.85 -16.12 1.19
CA LEU A 5 3.85 -15.11 0.87
C LEU A 5 5.21 -15.76 0.59
N ASP A 6 5.95 -15.19 -0.35
CA ASP A 6 7.36 -15.51 -0.50
C ASP A 6 8.17 -14.78 0.57
N ILE A 7 8.95 -15.55 1.35
CA ILE A 7 9.87 -15.02 2.36
C ILE A 7 11.19 -14.71 1.66
N VAL A 8 11.72 -13.51 1.92
CA VAL A 8 12.92 -13.01 1.25
C VAL A 8 14.03 -12.69 2.25
N ASP A 9 15.27 -12.64 1.74
CA ASP A 9 16.42 -12.11 2.48
C ASP A 9 16.55 -10.57 2.27
N ALA A 10 17.57 -9.96 2.89
CA ALA A 10 17.83 -8.52 2.75
C ALA A 10 18.24 -8.09 1.33
N HIS A 11 18.52 -9.02 0.44
CA HIS A 11 18.86 -8.78 -0.97
C HIS A 11 17.68 -9.08 -1.92
N ASP A 12 16.47 -9.29 -1.36
CA ASP A 12 15.25 -9.61 -2.12
C ASP A 12 15.29 -10.99 -2.80
N ASN A 13 16.13 -11.93 -2.34
CA ASN A 13 16.12 -13.30 -2.81
C ASN A 13 15.09 -14.12 -2.04
N ILE A 14 14.32 -14.96 -2.75
CA ILE A 14 13.36 -15.87 -2.10
C ILE A 14 14.11 -16.95 -1.36
N VAL A 15 13.87 -17.07 -0.06
CA VAL A 15 14.49 -18.05 0.83
C VAL A 15 13.48 -19.05 1.43
N GLY A 16 12.18 -18.84 1.19
CA GLY A 16 11.13 -19.73 1.68
C GLY A 16 9.74 -19.22 1.34
N LYS A 17 8.75 -19.87 1.94
CA LYS A 17 7.33 -19.50 1.86
C LYS A 17 6.68 -19.68 3.22
N ALA A 18 5.70 -18.82 3.53
CA ALA A 18 4.89 -18.95 4.74
C ALA A 18 3.47 -18.43 4.46
N ASP A 19 2.48 -18.87 5.22
CA ASP A 19 1.22 -18.15 5.23
C ASP A 19 1.38 -16.79 5.94
N ARG A 20 0.52 -15.82 5.61
CA ARG A 20 0.59 -14.45 6.14
C ARG A 20 0.62 -14.43 7.67
N ALA A 21 -0.21 -15.23 8.34
CA ALA A 21 -0.27 -15.26 9.81
C ALA A 21 1.05 -15.78 10.42
N GLU A 22 1.67 -16.77 9.79
CA GLU A 22 2.98 -17.28 10.19
C GLU A 22 4.09 -16.26 9.96
N ALA A 23 4.09 -15.60 8.77
CA ALA A 23 5.07 -14.59 8.41
C ALA A 23 5.08 -13.44 9.43
N HIS A 24 3.91 -12.89 9.76
CA HIS A 24 3.76 -11.83 10.76
C HIS A 24 4.17 -12.33 12.16
N LYS A 25 3.62 -13.45 12.63
CA LYS A 25 3.95 -14.00 13.97
C LYS A 25 5.43 -14.25 14.20
N LYS A 26 6.17 -14.62 13.16
CA LYS A 26 7.61 -14.93 13.23
C LYS A 26 8.49 -13.75 12.80
N GLY A 27 7.93 -12.61 12.39
CA GLY A 27 8.68 -11.47 11.88
C GLY A 27 9.50 -11.80 10.63
N LEU A 28 8.96 -12.65 9.73
CA LEU A 28 9.65 -13.05 8.51
C LEU A 28 9.59 -11.94 7.48
N LEU A 29 10.73 -11.57 6.89
CA LEU A 29 10.78 -10.53 5.85
C LEU A 29 10.08 -11.02 4.59
N HIS A 30 9.09 -10.25 4.13
CA HIS A 30 8.32 -10.52 2.93
C HIS A 30 8.04 -9.23 2.14
N ARG A 31 7.50 -9.37 0.93
CA ARG A 31 7.30 -8.22 0.03
C ARG A 31 5.93 -7.60 0.24
N GLY A 32 5.90 -6.28 0.17
CA GLY A 32 4.68 -5.50 0.12
C GLY A 32 4.72 -4.44 -0.98
N VAL A 33 3.56 -3.94 -1.35
CA VAL A 33 3.41 -2.84 -2.31
C VAL A 33 2.63 -1.71 -1.71
N GLN A 34 2.95 -0.50 -2.14
CA GLN A 34 2.18 0.69 -1.85
C GLN A 34 2.00 1.48 -3.14
N VAL A 35 0.80 2.00 -3.38
CA VAL A 35 0.50 2.75 -4.58
C VAL A 35 -0.07 4.12 -4.22
N PHE A 36 0.43 5.17 -4.86
CA PHE A 36 -0.14 6.51 -4.83
C PHE A 36 -0.87 6.75 -6.15
N VAL A 37 -2.17 6.97 -6.09
CA VAL A 37 -3.01 7.28 -7.26
C VAL A 37 -3.31 8.77 -7.27
N PHE A 38 -2.84 9.46 -8.31
CA PHE A 38 -3.12 10.87 -8.54
C PHE A 38 -4.12 11.04 -9.70
N ASN A 39 -5.13 11.86 -9.50
CA ASN A 39 -6.04 12.24 -10.57
C ASN A 39 -5.43 13.32 -11.49
N SER A 40 -6.17 13.74 -12.52
CA SER A 40 -5.73 14.77 -13.48
C SER A 40 -5.58 16.18 -12.89
N LYS A 41 -6.07 16.40 -11.67
CA LYS A 41 -5.87 17.66 -10.92
C LYS A 41 -4.63 17.61 -10.02
N GLY A 42 -3.91 16.48 -9.99
CA GLY A 42 -2.77 16.26 -9.10
C GLY A 42 -3.17 16.01 -7.64
N GLU A 43 -4.43 15.67 -7.37
CA GLU A 43 -4.90 15.25 -6.06
C GLU A 43 -4.61 13.77 -5.88
N ILE A 44 -4.17 13.38 -4.69
CA ILE A 44 -3.91 12.00 -4.32
C ILE A 44 -5.13 11.38 -3.67
N TYR A 45 -5.46 10.14 -4.07
CA TYR A 45 -6.44 9.34 -3.35
C TYR A 45 -5.82 8.80 -2.06
N ILE A 46 -6.49 9.06 -0.94
CA ILE A 46 -6.15 8.47 0.36
C ILE A 46 -7.34 7.68 0.87
N GLN A 47 -7.07 6.59 1.59
CA GLN A 47 -8.10 5.75 2.15
C GLN A 47 -8.02 5.64 3.66
N GLN A 48 -9.16 5.44 4.29
CA GLN A 48 -9.26 5.05 5.68
C GLN A 48 -9.51 3.54 5.77
N ARG A 49 -8.62 2.84 6.44
CA ARG A 49 -8.70 1.39 6.65
C ARG A 49 -10.00 1.01 7.36
N SER A 50 -10.56 -0.13 6.97
CA SER A 50 -11.70 -0.72 7.68
C SER A 50 -11.37 -0.92 9.16
N LEU A 51 -12.39 -0.81 10.01
CA LEU A 51 -12.26 -1.08 11.45
C LEU A 51 -12.06 -2.56 11.77
N ASN A 52 -12.29 -3.43 10.79
CA ASN A 52 -12.12 -4.88 10.90
C ASN A 52 -10.69 -5.35 10.59
N LYS A 53 -9.79 -4.44 10.22
CA LYS A 53 -8.38 -4.79 9.94
C LYS A 53 -7.64 -5.16 11.23
N ASP A 54 -6.82 -6.21 11.16
CA ASP A 54 -6.01 -6.69 12.29
C ASP A 54 -4.98 -5.65 12.76
N CYS A 55 -4.39 -4.90 11.80
CA CYS A 55 -3.37 -3.90 12.07
C CYS A 55 -3.86 -2.51 11.69
N PHE A 56 -3.64 -1.53 12.55
CA PHE A 56 -3.97 -0.12 12.33
C PHE A 56 -5.41 0.12 11.84
N PRO A 57 -6.47 -0.43 12.50
CA PRO A 57 -7.87 -0.21 12.10
C PRO A 57 -8.22 1.28 12.16
N GLY A 58 -8.90 1.77 11.12
CA GLY A 58 -9.34 3.18 11.04
C GLY A 58 -8.25 4.21 10.73
N PHE A 59 -7.01 3.81 10.57
CA PHE A 59 -5.92 4.71 10.15
C PHE A 59 -6.11 5.11 8.68
N TRP A 60 -5.64 6.31 8.36
CA TRP A 60 -5.53 6.78 6.98
C TRP A 60 -4.22 6.30 6.37
N GLU A 61 -4.28 5.88 5.13
CA GLU A 61 -3.11 5.38 4.42
C GLU A 61 -3.07 5.84 2.96
N ALA A 62 -2.06 5.39 2.23
CA ALA A 62 -1.92 5.57 0.81
C ALA A 62 -3.18 5.14 0.05
N SER A 63 -3.21 5.40 -1.25
CA SER A 63 -4.31 4.93 -2.09
C SER A 63 -4.51 3.43 -1.96
N LEU A 64 -3.40 2.68 -1.86
CA LEU A 64 -3.38 1.24 -1.68
C LEU A 64 -2.14 0.81 -0.89
N SER A 65 -2.27 -0.27 -0.11
CA SER A 65 -1.17 -1.00 0.51
C SER A 65 -1.54 -2.48 0.64
N GLY A 66 -0.72 -3.38 0.11
CA GLY A 66 -1.01 -4.82 0.12
C GLY A 66 0.25 -5.68 0.11
N HIS A 67 0.06 -7.00 0.32
CA HIS A 67 1.13 -7.99 0.26
C HIS A 67 1.33 -8.53 -1.16
N VAL A 68 2.56 -8.97 -1.44
CA VAL A 68 2.89 -9.69 -2.68
C VAL A 68 2.73 -11.18 -2.41
N GLN A 69 1.80 -11.82 -3.10
CA GLN A 69 1.54 -13.25 -2.95
C GLN A 69 2.70 -14.08 -3.55
N SER A 70 2.83 -15.32 -3.07
CA SER A 70 3.86 -16.23 -3.57
C SER A 70 3.74 -16.47 -5.07
N GLY A 71 4.86 -16.25 -5.78
CA GLY A 71 4.93 -16.40 -7.24
C GLY A 71 4.49 -15.17 -8.03
N GLU A 72 4.05 -14.11 -7.37
CA GLU A 72 3.64 -12.83 -7.94
C GLU A 72 4.82 -11.85 -7.94
N SER A 73 4.94 -11.01 -8.96
CA SER A 73 5.83 -9.85 -8.92
C SER A 73 5.18 -8.70 -8.15
N CYS A 74 5.99 -7.76 -7.64
CA CYS A 74 5.45 -6.57 -6.96
C CYS A 74 4.54 -5.74 -7.89
N HIS A 75 4.80 -5.73 -9.18
CA HIS A 75 3.97 -5.02 -10.15
C HIS A 75 2.60 -5.68 -10.34
N GLU A 76 2.56 -7.01 -10.47
CA GLU A 76 1.31 -7.78 -10.55
C GLU A 76 0.50 -7.63 -9.27
N ALA A 77 1.14 -7.66 -8.10
CA ALA A 77 0.49 -7.39 -6.82
C ALA A 77 -0.16 -6.00 -6.79
N ALA A 78 0.56 -4.96 -7.21
CA ALA A 78 0.02 -3.60 -7.26
C ALA A 78 -1.19 -3.49 -8.20
N GLU A 79 -1.15 -4.16 -9.36
CA GLU A 79 -2.27 -4.20 -10.32
C GLU A 79 -3.49 -4.94 -9.74
N ARG A 80 -3.28 -6.13 -9.15
CA ARG A 80 -4.32 -6.94 -8.52
C ARG A 80 -5.01 -6.19 -7.39
N GLU A 81 -4.24 -5.66 -6.45
CA GLU A 81 -4.76 -4.95 -5.28
C GLU A 81 -5.51 -3.66 -5.66
N LEU A 82 -5.01 -2.89 -6.66
CA LEU A 82 -5.73 -1.73 -7.19
C LEU A 82 -7.12 -2.11 -7.70
N HIS A 83 -7.21 -3.26 -8.37
CA HIS A 83 -8.49 -3.76 -8.87
C HIS A 83 -9.38 -4.29 -7.73
N GLU A 84 -8.84 -5.10 -6.81
CA GLU A 84 -9.59 -5.75 -5.74
C GLU A 84 -10.14 -4.74 -4.72
N GLU A 85 -9.29 -3.83 -4.20
CA GLU A 85 -9.71 -2.89 -3.15
C GLU A 85 -10.40 -1.62 -3.68
N LEU A 86 -10.02 -1.15 -4.87
CA LEU A 86 -10.47 0.16 -5.38
C LEU A 86 -11.21 0.10 -6.72
N GLY A 87 -11.35 -1.07 -7.34
CA GLY A 87 -11.94 -1.22 -8.68
C GLY A 87 -11.15 -0.49 -9.77
N ILE A 88 -9.90 -0.11 -9.50
CA ILE A 88 -9.06 0.64 -10.43
C ILE A 88 -8.40 -0.31 -11.42
N CYS A 89 -8.71 -0.11 -12.72
CA CYS A 89 -8.06 -0.80 -13.82
C CYS A 89 -7.30 0.21 -14.66
N VAL A 90 -5.98 0.10 -14.68
CA VAL A 90 -5.09 0.92 -15.52
C VAL A 90 -4.15 0.01 -16.32
N ALA A 91 -3.64 0.52 -17.44
CA ALA A 91 -2.65 -0.25 -18.19
C ALA A 91 -1.38 -0.45 -17.36
N PRO A 92 -0.72 -1.63 -17.39
CA PRO A 92 0.47 -1.91 -16.57
C PRO A 92 1.55 -0.82 -16.67
N LYS A 93 1.77 -0.26 -17.84
CA LYS A 93 2.72 0.84 -18.07
C LYS A 93 2.41 2.14 -17.32
N GLN A 94 1.19 2.30 -16.78
CA GLN A 94 0.79 3.48 -16.00
C GLN A 94 1.15 3.34 -14.52
N ILE A 95 1.44 2.11 -14.05
CA ILE A 95 1.89 1.81 -12.69
C ILE A 95 3.43 1.93 -12.68
N LYS A 96 3.94 3.07 -12.23
CA LYS A 96 5.38 3.38 -12.25
C LYS A 96 6.02 3.09 -10.92
N GLU A 97 7.03 2.23 -10.92
CA GLU A 97 7.88 2.01 -9.75
C GLU A 97 8.69 3.27 -9.44
N ILE A 98 8.73 3.64 -8.16
CA ILE A 98 9.44 4.81 -7.65
C ILE A 98 10.66 4.38 -6.84
N ILE A 99 10.46 3.56 -5.81
CA ILE A 99 11.52 3.17 -4.87
C ILE A 99 11.15 1.90 -4.12
N LYS A 100 12.16 1.09 -3.75
CA LYS A 100 12.05 0.04 -2.74
C LYS A 100 12.60 0.52 -1.41
N PHE A 101 11.95 0.16 -0.30
CA PHE A 101 12.38 0.53 1.05
C PHE A 101 11.95 -0.51 2.08
N GLY A 102 12.72 -0.61 3.16
CA GLY A 102 12.38 -1.49 4.27
C GLY A 102 11.39 -0.84 5.23
N GLU A 103 10.44 -1.63 5.72
CA GLU A 103 9.49 -1.27 6.77
C GLU A 103 9.52 -2.31 7.88
N HIS A 104 9.33 -1.83 9.11
CA HIS A 104 9.25 -2.69 10.29
C HIS A 104 8.26 -2.09 11.29
N HIS A 105 7.17 -2.80 11.52
CA HIS A 105 6.15 -2.42 12.50
C HIS A 105 5.82 -3.64 13.37
N ASP A 106 6.16 -3.58 14.65
CA ASP A 106 6.02 -4.69 15.59
C ASP A 106 6.70 -5.97 15.04
N ASP A 107 5.93 -7.02 14.77
CA ASP A 107 6.44 -8.27 14.21
C ASP A 107 6.35 -8.30 12.66
N ASP A 108 5.85 -7.24 12.02
CA ASP A 108 5.72 -7.16 10.57
C ASP A 108 6.96 -6.53 9.92
N ARG A 109 7.67 -7.32 9.10
CA ARG A 109 8.88 -6.90 8.40
C ARG A 109 8.65 -6.98 6.90
N LEU A 110 8.66 -5.82 6.25
CA LEU A 110 8.31 -5.65 4.85
C LEU A 110 9.48 -5.08 4.04
N LEU A 111 9.68 -5.64 2.86
CA LEU A 111 10.38 -4.99 1.76
C LEU A 111 9.32 -4.40 0.83
N MET A 112 9.07 -3.10 1.01
CA MET A 112 8.03 -2.38 0.29
C MET A 112 8.52 -1.86 -1.06
N THR A 113 7.66 -1.92 -2.07
CA THR A 113 7.85 -1.24 -3.35
C THR A 113 6.77 -0.18 -3.52
N LEU A 114 7.17 1.09 -3.64
CA LEU A 114 6.25 2.19 -3.92
C LEU A 114 6.04 2.36 -5.42
N TYR A 115 4.79 2.40 -5.82
CA TYR A 115 4.34 2.72 -7.18
C TYR A 115 3.53 4.01 -7.22
N VAL A 116 3.46 4.63 -8.39
CA VAL A 116 2.63 5.80 -8.65
C VAL A 116 1.83 5.61 -9.93
N VAL A 117 0.54 5.91 -9.86
CA VAL A 117 -0.35 6.11 -11.01
C VAL A 117 -0.68 7.59 -11.10
N LYS A 118 -0.46 8.20 -12.27
CA LYS A 118 -0.78 9.62 -12.54
C LYS A 118 -1.90 9.75 -13.56
N ASP A 119 -2.56 10.90 -13.54
CA ASP A 119 -3.62 11.26 -14.49
C ASP A 119 -4.78 10.25 -14.53
N PHE A 120 -5.08 9.62 -13.39
CA PHE A 120 -6.22 8.72 -13.27
C PHE A 120 -7.53 9.48 -13.53
N LYS A 121 -8.38 8.90 -14.39
CA LYS A 121 -9.63 9.51 -14.86
C LYS A 121 -10.87 8.63 -14.64
N GLY A 122 -10.77 7.63 -13.80
CA GLY A 122 -11.88 6.74 -13.50
C GLY A 122 -12.56 7.07 -12.17
N ASP A 123 -13.60 6.33 -11.87
CA ASP A 123 -14.21 6.28 -10.56
C ASP A 123 -13.46 5.28 -9.68
N VAL A 124 -13.47 5.52 -8.37
CA VAL A 124 -12.94 4.58 -7.39
C VAL A 124 -14.12 3.83 -6.78
N LEU A 125 -14.14 2.52 -6.97
CA LEU A 125 -15.14 1.61 -6.44
C LEU A 125 -14.50 0.78 -5.31
N ARG A 126 -14.44 1.37 -4.11
CA ARG A 126 -13.79 0.73 -2.98
C ARG A 126 -14.54 -0.53 -2.51
N ASP A 127 -13.79 -1.54 -2.10
CA ASP A 127 -14.33 -2.64 -1.31
C ASP A 127 -14.59 -2.15 0.13
N GLU A 128 -15.83 -2.17 0.58
CA GLU A 128 -16.23 -1.67 1.90
C GLU A 128 -15.77 -2.56 3.06
N GLU A 129 -15.41 -3.82 2.80
CA GLU A 129 -14.80 -4.70 3.79
C GLU A 129 -13.35 -4.30 4.09
N GLU A 130 -12.64 -3.81 3.06
CA GLU A 130 -11.23 -3.41 3.14
C GLU A 130 -11.08 -1.92 3.48
N VAL A 131 -11.88 -1.07 2.87
CA VAL A 131 -11.78 0.39 2.87
C VAL A 131 -13.04 1.04 3.41
N LYS A 132 -12.97 1.61 4.61
CA LYS A 132 -14.10 2.33 5.24
C LYS A 132 -14.50 3.59 4.47
N PHE A 133 -13.51 4.40 4.08
CA PHE A 133 -13.70 5.66 3.38
C PHE A 133 -12.49 5.99 2.51
N GLY A 134 -12.70 6.76 1.46
CA GLY A 134 -11.60 7.25 0.62
C GLY A 134 -11.99 8.52 -0.12
N GLU A 135 -11.02 9.38 -0.33
CA GLU A 135 -11.20 10.65 -1.03
C GLU A 135 -9.95 11.09 -1.79
N PHE A 136 -10.14 11.84 -2.87
CA PHE A 136 -9.04 12.60 -3.48
C PHE A 136 -8.82 13.89 -2.71
N VAL A 137 -7.58 14.15 -2.29
CA VAL A 137 -7.18 15.36 -1.58
C VAL A 137 -6.02 16.05 -2.25
N SER A 138 -5.99 17.37 -2.20
CA SER A 138 -4.81 18.10 -2.68
C SER A 138 -3.59 17.78 -1.83
N VAL A 139 -2.41 17.73 -2.43
CA VAL A 139 -1.14 17.51 -1.72
C VAL A 139 -0.98 18.50 -0.56
N LYS A 140 -1.35 19.77 -0.78
CA LYS A 140 -1.31 20.80 0.27
C LYS A 140 -2.20 20.47 1.47
N LYS A 141 -3.44 19.97 1.23
CA LYS A 141 -4.35 19.55 2.29
C LYS A 141 -3.79 18.35 3.03
N LEU A 142 -3.32 17.31 2.32
CA LEU A 142 -2.72 16.13 2.90
C LEU A 142 -1.56 16.48 3.83
N GLU A 143 -0.61 17.29 3.37
CA GLU A 143 0.56 17.68 4.17
C GLU A 143 0.18 18.52 5.39
N ALA A 144 -0.86 19.36 5.28
CA ALA A 144 -1.38 20.11 6.42
C ALA A 144 -2.02 19.18 7.46
N GLU A 145 -2.81 18.19 7.06
CA GLU A 145 -3.42 17.20 7.94
C GLU A 145 -2.37 16.32 8.62
N MET A 146 -1.34 15.87 7.90
CA MET A 146 -0.22 15.12 8.47
C MET A 146 0.51 15.91 9.57
N LYS A 147 0.70 17.23 9.38
CA LYS A 147 1.37 18.11 10.36
C LYS A 147 0.52 18.34 11.61
N LYS A 148 -0.78 18.52 11.43
CA LYS A 148 -1.71 18.79 12.54
C LYS A 148 -1.99 17.59 13.43
N LYS A 149 -1.69 16.38 12.96
CA LYS A 149 -1.99 15.10 13.62
C LYS A 149 -3.48 14.93 13.97
N GLU A 150 -4.36 15.59 13.23
CA GLU A 150 -5.81 15.46 13.39
C GLU A 150 -6.34 14.11 12.90
N LYS A 151 -5.66 13.51 11.92
CA LYS A 151 -5.90 12.15 11.43
C LYS A 151 -4.76 11.24 11.86
N PHE A 152 -5.09 10.01 12.20
CA PHE A 152 -4.08 8.97 12.41
C PHE A 152 -3.67 8.40 11.06
N PHE A 153 -2.46 8.70 10.63
CA PHE A 153 -1.89 8.15 9.39
C PHE A 153 -1.04 6.93 9.67
N HIS A 154 -1.17 5.92 8.82
CA HIS A 154 -0.36 4.71 8.90
C HIS A 154 1.14 5.07 8.78
N PRO A 155 2.00 4.55 9.68
CA PRO A 155 3.43 4.90 9.68
C PRO A 155 4.13 4.64 8.34
N SER A 156 3.82 3.52 7.69
CA SER A 156 4.38 3.18 6.37
C SER A 156 4.00 4.22 5.29
N PHE A 157 2.76 4.75 5.33
CA PHE A 157 2.38 5.83 4.42
C PHE A 157 3.18 7.11 4.67
N LEU A 158 3.36 7.49 5.93
CA LEU A 158 4.17 8.67 6.28
C LEU A 158 5.62 8.52 5.80
N HIS A 159 6.19 7.31 5.94
CA HIS A 159 7.54 7.02 5.46
C HIS A 159 7.62 7.07 3.94
N ALA A 160 6.73 6.37 3.22
CA ALA A 160 6.69 6.39 1.77
C ALA A 160 6.46 7.79 1.21
N TRP A 161 5.58 8.59 1.83
CA TRP A 161 5.35 9.97 1.44
C TRP A 161 6.62 10.82 1.55
N LYS A 162 7.35 10.67 2.64
CA LYS A 162 8.64 11.35 2.84
C LYS A 162 9.69 10.94 1.80
N LEU A 163 9.72 9.67 1.40
CA LEU A 163 10.62 9.18 0.35
C LEU A 163 10.22 9.72 -1.03
N TYR A 164 8.92 9.75 -1.33
CA TYR A 164 8.39 10.25 -2.60
C TYR A 164 8.65 11.74 -2.82
N LYS A 165 8.71 12.52 -1.76
CA LYS A 165 8.94 13.99 -1.80
C LYS A 165 10.41 14.40 -1.89
N LYS A 166 11.37 13.47 -1.79
CA LYS A 166 12.80 13.73 -1.97
C LYS A 166 13.18 13.77 -3.45
#